data_ff01ed00742eabffe17051459e4b51bc
#
_entry.id   ff01ed00742eabffe17051459e4b51bc
#
_cell.length_a   1.000
_cell.length_b   1.000
_cell.length_c   1.000
_cell.angle_alpha   90.00
_cell.angle_beta   90.00
_cell.angle_gamma   90.00
#
_symmetry.space_group_name_H-M   'P 1'
#
loop_
_entity.id
_entity.type
_entity.pdbx_description
1 polymer ?
#
loop_
_entity_poly.entity_id
_entity_poly.type
_entity_poly.pdbx_seq_one_letter_code
_entity_poly.pdbx_strand_id
1 'polypeptide(L)'
;MEKIIGVRKEDKNIWEVRVPLIPEHTRELAEKYGIKTLVQSFDRRAYRDDDFSAAGCELNDNLESCKAIFGVKEVPIGKIIPNKIYTFFSHVIKGQQYNMNMLKDMINKGCTLIDYECIKDNTEKRLVFFGKFAGYAGTIDALFGLGKRLNALGYNNLLEHIKPAYKYHDLTAAKDAISIIGDEIKNIGLPIEFAPYVFGFTGYGNVSNGAQEVFDMLPFEEVLPEDLKNLNMNENKKLYKVIFREEHMVKPSHPENSFELFDYFKHPEKYVPRFTEFIPYLSVIINAVYWDDRYPRLLSIDYLKQNPKQXXXRFRYQLRY
;
A
#
# COMPACT_ATOMS: atom_id res chain seq x y z
N MET A 1 -39.06 -12.45 -3.46
CA MET A 1 -38.50 -11.16 -2.97
C MET A 1 -37.28 -10.84 -3.84
N GLU A 2 -37.26 -9.64 -4.39
CA GLU A 2 -36.19 -9.21 -5.27
C GLU A 2 -34.84 -9.13 -4.48
N LYS A 3 -33.78 -9.66 -5.06
CA LYS A 3 -32.44 -9.67 -4.44
C LYS A 3 -31.71 -8.38 -4.84
N ILE A 4 -31.77 -7.36 -3.99
CA ILE A 4 -31.18 -6.04 -4.29
C ILE A 4 -30.06 -5.74 -3.31
N ILE A 5 -28.88 -5.35 -3.86
CA ILE A 5 -27.75 -4.87 -3.07
C ILE A 5 -27.42 -3.43 -3.47
N GLY A 6 -26.72 -2.72 -2.59
CA GLY A 6 -26.30 -1.35 -2.84
C GLY A 6 -24.77 -1.20 -2.80
N VAL A 7 -24.24 -0.40 -3.72
CA VAL A 7 -22.86 0.08 -3.67
C VAL A 7 -22.93 1.55 -3.28
N ARG A 8 -22.48 1.87 -2.06
CA ARG A 8 -22.53 3.24 -1.56
C ARG A 8 -21.36 4.07 -2.07
N LYS A 9 -21.53 5.38 -2.13
CA LYS A 9 -20.42 6.29 -2.41
C LYS A 9 -19.52 6.44 -1.19
N GLU A 10 -18.24 6.60 -1.43
CA GLU A 10 -17.24 6.76 -0.36
C GLU A 10 -17.17 8.24 0.03
N ASP A 11 -17.49 8.53 1.27
CA ASP A 11 -17.59 9.91 1.76
C ASP A 11 -16.87 10.14 3.10
N LYS A 12 -16.02 9.20 3.50
CA LYS A 12 -15.18 9.38 4.70
C LYS A 12 -14.16 10.49 4.49
N ASN A 13 -13.57 10.57 3.31
CA ASN A 13 -12.59 11.60 2.95
C ASN A 13 -12.53 11.79 1.44
N ILE A 14 -11.85 12.85 1.00
CA ILE A 14 -11.79 13.20 -0.42
C ILE A 14 -10.88 12.29 -1.25
N TRP A 15 -10.04 11.50 -0.58
CA TRP A 15 -9.05 10.65 -1.26
C TRP A 15 -9.57 9.25 -1.55
N GLU A 16 -10.71 8.84 -0.95
CA GLU A 16 -11.24 7.49 -1.13
C GLU A 16 -12.05 7.44 -2.43
N VAL A 17 -11.49 6.74 -3.42
CA VAL A 17 -12.09 6.60 -4.76
C VAL A 17 -12.31 5.13 -5.12
N ARG A 18 -11.88 4.20 -4.26
CA ARG A 18 -12.03 2.76 -4.51
C ARG A 18 -13.49 2.34 -4.47
N VAL A 19 -13.77 1.18 -5.07
CA VAL A 19 -15.10 0.57 -5.05
C VAL A 19 -15.02 -0.83 -4.45
N PRO A 20 -16.06 -1.27 -3.74
CA PRO A 20 -16.09 -2.63 -3.19
C PRO A 20 -16.41 -3.68 -4.26
N LEU A 21 -17.13 -3.30 -5.30
CA LEU A 21 -17.50 -4.16 -6.44
C LEU A 21 -17.26 -3.35 -7.71
N ILE A 22 -16.51 -3.90 -8.66
CA ILE A 22 -16.32 -3.25 -9.95
C ILE A 22 -17.50 -3.57 -10.88
N PRO A 23 -17.72 -2.81 -11.97
CA PRO A 23 -18.86 -3.04 -12.87
C PRO A 23 -18.97 -4.49 -13.36
N GLU A 24 -17.83 -5.12 -13.67
CA GLU A 24 -17.80 -6.52 -14.11
C GLU A 24 -18.38 -7.47 -13.05
N HIS A 25 -18.03 -7.26 -11.77
CA HIS A 25 -18.59 -8.06 -10.66
C HIS A 25 -20.11 -7.88 -10.55
N THR A 26 -20.61 -6.66 -10.73
CA THR A 26 -22.05 -6.41 -10.64
C THR A 26 -22.80 -7.07 -11.78
N ARG A 27 -22.21 -7.08 -12.99
CA ARG A 27 -22.77 -7.82 -14.13
C ARG A 27 -22.84 -9.32 -13.85
N GLU A 28 -21.75 -9.89 -13.33
CA GLU A 28 -21.70 -11.31 -12.96
C GLU A 28 -22.76 -11.66 -11.91
N LEU A 29 -22.95 -10.80 -10.90
CA LEU A 29 -23.96 -11.00 -9.85
C LEU A 29 -25.37 -11.02 -10.46
N ALA A 30 -25.64 -10.15 -11.42
CA ALA A 30 -26.95 -10.10 -12.09
C ALA A 30 -27.16 -11.36 -12.95
N GLU A 31 -26.19 -11.73 -13.78
CA GLU A 31 -26.31 -12.84 -14.72
C GLU A 31 -26.36 -14.20 -14.03
N LYS A 32 -25.52 -14.43 -13.03
CA LYS A 32 -25.41 -15.75 -12.38
C LYS A 32 -26.38 -15.95 -11.23
N TYR A 33 -26.73 -14.88 -10.52
CA TYR A 33 -27.48 -15.00 -9.26
C TYR A 33 -28.77 -14.20 -9.22
N GLY A 34 -29.08 -13.43 -10.28
CA GLY A 34 -30.27 -12.60 -10.35
C GLY A 34 -30.26 -11.49 -9.28
N ILE A 35 -29.07 -10.97 -8.95
CA ILE A 35 -28.92 -9.92 -7.94
C ILE A 35 -28.85 -8.57 -8.64
N LYS A 36 -29.83 -7.71 -8.37
CA LYS A 36 -29.84 -6.33 -8.88
C LYS A 36 -28.94 -5.45 -8.01
N THR A 37 -28.16 -4.58 -8.64
CA THR A 37 -27.27 -3.66 -7.92
C THR A 37 -27.71 -2.21 -8.12
N LEU A 38 -27.96 -1.50 -7.02
CA LEU A 38 -28.13 -0.05 -7.00
C LEU A 38 -26.80 0.59 -6.65
N VAL A 39 -26.42 1.65 -7.36
CA VAL A 39 -25.15 2.33 -7.15
C VAL A 39 -25.40 3.81 -6.88
N GLN A 40 -24.93 4.32 -5.75
CA GLN A 40 -25.02 5.76 -5.48
C GLN A 40 -24.11 6.53 -6.43
N SER A 41 -24.58 7.60 -7.02
CA SER A 41 -23.80 8.42 -7.94
C SER A 41 -22.58 9.03 -7.24
N PHE A 42 -21.41 9.00 -7.91
CA PHE A 42 -20.17 9.52 -7.31
C PHE A 42 -19.14 9.85 -8.37
N ASP A 43 -18.92 11.14 -8.56
CA ASP A 43 -18.05 11.71 -9.62
C ASP A 43 -16.56 11.39 -9.45
N ARG A 44 -16.10 11.04 -8.23
CA ARG A 44 -14.68 10.79 -7.93
C ARG A 44 -14.32 9.30 -7.89
N ARG A 45 -15.28 8.41 -8.15
CA ARG A 45 -15.07 6.96 -8.10
C ARG A 45 -14.05 6.51 -9.16
N ALA A 46 -13.25 5.49 -8.82
CA ALA A 46 -12.27 4.90 -9.76
C ALA A 46 -12.93 4.35 -11.03
N TYR A 47 -14.18 3.89 -10.92
CA TYR A 47 -15.02 3.50 -12.06
C TYR A 47 -16.17 4.48 -12.16
N ARG A 48 -16.45 4.96 -13.35
CA ARG A 48 -17.47 5.99 -13.58
C ARG A 48 -18.87 5.44 -13.43
N ASP A 49 -19.82 6.32 -13.16
CA ASP A 49 -21.25 5.97 -13.09
C ASP A 49 -21.70 5.30 -14.39
N ASP A 50 -21.21 5.78 -15.55
CA ASP A 50 -21.53 5.19 -16.85
C ASP A 50 -21.05 3.74 -16.98
N ASP A 51 -19.90 3.40 -16.39
CA ASP A 51 -19.38 2.02 -16.40
C ASP A 51 -20.35 1.07 -15.67
N PHE A 52 -20.89 1.54 -14.53
CA PHE A 52 -21.86 0.76 -13.76
C PHE A 52 -23.19 0.64 -14.52
N SER A 53 -23.64 1.73 -15.15
CA SER A 53 -24.87 1.71 -15.97
C SER A 53 -24.72 0.72 -17.14
N ALA A 54 -23.58 0.73 -17.81
CA ALA A 54 -23.28 -0.20 -18.91
C ALA A 54 -23.19 -1.66 -18.44
N ALA A 55 -22.92 -1.88 -17.16
CA ALA A 55 -22.92 -3.21 -16.54
C ALA A 55 -24.33 -3.64 -16.07
N GLY A 56 -25.34 -2.82 -16.28
CA GLY A 56 -26.72 -3.12 -15.92
C GLY A 56 -27.13 -2.68 -14.51
N CYS A 57 -26.33 -1.86 -13.86
CA CYS A 57 -26.68 -1.30 -12.56
C CYS A 57 -27.65 -0.13 -12.70
N GLU A 58 -28.48 0.07 -11.69
CA GLU A 58 -29.32 1.26 -11.59
C GLU A 58 -28.62 2.31 -10.71
N LEU A 59 -28.44 3.52 -11.22
CA LEU A 59 -27.93 4.63 -10.41
C LEU A 59 -29.07 5.14 -9.51
N ASN A 60 -28.87 5.10 -8.20
CA ASN A 60 -29.88 5.50 -7.25
C ASN A 60 -29.24 5.91 -5.92
N ASP A 61 -29.45 7.17 -5.53
CA ASP A 61 -28.89 7.66 -4.27
C ASP A 61 -29.63 7.10 -3.04
N ASN A 62 -30.84 6.57 -3.22
CA ASN A 62 -31.60 5.94 -2.14
C ASN A 62 -31.34 4.42 -2.15
N LEU A 63 -30.71 3.90 -1.08
CA LEU A 63 -30.42 2.48 -0.92
C LEU A 63 -31.36 1.78 0.07
N GLU A 64 -32.51 2.39 0.40
CA GLU A 64 -33.47 1.82 1.37
C GLU A 64 -34.04 0.47 0.92
N SER A 65 -34.17 0.23 -0.38
CA SER A 65 -34.65 -1.06 -0.90
C SER A 65 -33.61 -2.17 -0.83
N CYS A 66 -32.32 -1.80 -0.63
CA CYS A 66 -31.23 -2.78 -0.60
C CYS A 66 -31.25 -3.61 0.68
N LYS A 67 -31.01 -4.91 0.56
CA LYS A 67 -30.84 -5.81 1.70
C LYS A 67 -29.46 -5.66 2.31
N ALA A 68 -28.43 -5.55 1.45
CA ALA A 68 -27.03 -5.40 1.84
C ALA A 68 -26.42 -4.20 1.13
N ILE A 69 -25.58 -3.46 1.84
CA ILE A 69 -24.92 -2.24 1.34
C ILE A 69 -23.41 -2.43 1.47
N PHE A 70 -22.73 -2.28 0.34
CA PHE A 70 -21.29 -2.46 0.21
C PHE A 70 -20.58 -1.11 0.17
N GLY A 71 -19.53 -0.96 0.97
CA GLY A 71 -18.62 0.17 0.95
C GLY A 71 -17.20 -0.31 1.11
N VAL A 72 -16.24 0.60 1.05
CA VAL A 72 -14.83 0.32 1.33
C VAL A 72 -14.47 0.81 2.73
N LYS A 73 -14.86 2.05 3.06
CA LYS A 73 -14.53 2.68 4.34
C LYS A 73 -15.76 2.85 5.24
N GLU A 74 -15.50 3.25 6.46
CA GLU A 74 -16.48 3.44 7.51
C GLU A 74 -17.61 4.40 7.05
N VAL A 75 -18.83 4.06 7.41
CA VAL A 75 -20.01 4.85 7.06
C VAL A 75 -20.16 5.99 8.07
N PRO A 76 -20.29 7.24 7.64
CA PRO A 76 -20.50 8.35 8.58
C PRO A 76 -21.78 8.17 9.41
N ILE A 77 -21.70 8.52 10.68
CA ILE A 77 -22.85 8.53 11.59
C ILE A 77 -23.95 9.42 10.97
N GLY A 78 -25.18 8.99 11.02
CA GLY A 78 -26.30 9.69 10.40
C GLY A 78 -26.64 9.22 8.99
N LYS A 79 -25.72 8.50 8.33
CA LYS A 79 -25.96 7.92 6.99
C LYS A 79 -26.23 6.42 7.04
N ILE A 80 -26.24 5.83 8.23
CA ILE A 80 -26.52 4.41 8.42
C ILE A 80 -28.05 4.20 8.35
N ILE A 81 -28.49 3.39 7.39
CA ILE A 81 -29.89 3.03 7.20
C ILE A 81 -30.20 1.85 8.14
N PRO A 82 -31.27 1.93 8.93
CA PRO A 82 -31.61 0.86 9.89
C PRO A 82 -31.91 -0.49 9.23
N ASN A 83 -31.64 -1.57 9.97
CA ASN A 83 -31.99 -2.95 9.62
C ASN A 83 -31.34 -3.44 8.31
N LYS A 84 -30.13 -2.93 7.98
CA LYS A 84 -29.40 -3.35 6.79
C LYS A 84 -28.16 -4.19 7.15
N ILE A 85 -27.72 -4.97 6.18
CA ILE A 85 -26.41 -5.64 6.23
C ILE A 85 -25.39 -4.69 5.59
N TYR A 86 -24.35 -4.35 6.33
CA TYR A 86 -23.25 -3.51 5.83
C TYR A 86 -21.98 -4.30 5.70
N THR A 87 -21.22 -4.06 4.63
CA THR A 87 -19.94 -4.73 4.40
C THR A 87 -18.89 -3.68 4.00
N PHE A 88 -17.88 -3.49 4.86
CA PHE A 88 -16.76 -2.53 4.65
C PHE A 88 -15.66 -2.79 5.66
N PHE A 89 -14.50 -2.08 5.52
CA PHE A 89 -13.40 -2.10 6.50
C PHE A 89 -13.78 -1.18 7.67
N SER A 90 -14.30 -1.74 8.72
CA SER A 90 -14.84 -0.95 9.84
C SER A 90 -13.78 -0.55 10.88
N HIS A 91 -12.72 -1.36 10.98
CA HIS A 91 -11.64 -1.21 11.98
C HIS A 91 -12.15 -1.26 13.44
N VAL A 92 -13.36 -1.76 13.68
CA VAL A 92 -13.92 -1.83 15.04
C VAL A 92 -13.31 -2.98 15.85
N ILE A 93 -12.90 -4.07 15.19
CA ILE A 93 -12.26 -5.21 15.84
C ILE A 93 -10.94 -4.82 16.53
N LYS A 94 -10.32 -3.74 16.06
CA LYS A 94 -9.06 -3.23 16.65
C LYS A 94 -9.32 -2.31 17.85
N GLY A 95 -10.56 -2.12 18.24
CA GLY A 95 -10.92 -1.26 19.36
C GLY A 95 -10.60 0.22 19.17
N GLN A 96 -10.52 0.68 17.94
CA GLN A 96 -10.19 2.08 17.66
C GLN A 96 -11.30 3.01 18.12
N GLN A 97 -11.01 3.83 19.09
CA GLN A 97 -11.97 4.67 19.80
C GLN A 97 -12.84 5.51 18.87
N TYR A 98 -12.25 6.06 17.80
CA TYR A 98 -13.00 6.95 16.88
C TYR A 98 -14.11 6.22 16.12
N ASN A 99 -14.05 4.89 16.00
CA ASN A 99 -15.06 4.10 15.30
C ASN A 99 -16.12 3.50 16.23
N MET A 100 -15.95 3.62 17.54
CA MET A 100 -16.90 3.01 18.51
C MET A 100 -18.28 3.68 18.43
N ASN A 101 -18.36 4.97 18.15
CA ASN A 101 -19.64 5.65 18.01
C ASN A 101 -20.41 5.16 16.77
N MET A 102 -19.70 4.88 15.68
CA MET A 102 -20.34 4.27 14.48
C MET A 102 -20.89 2.88 14.82
N LEU A 103 -20.09 2.05 15.51
CA LEU A 103 -20.53 0.72 15.90
C LEU A 103 -21.77 0.77 16.79
N LYS A 104 -21.79 1.70 17.75
CA LYS A 104 -22.94 1.91 18.63
C LYS A 104 -24.19 2.30 17.83
N ASP A 105 -24.05 3.20 16.85
CA ASP A 105 -25.17 3.62 15.99
C ASP A 105 -25.69 2.43 15.17
N MET A 106 -24.81 1.60 14.65
CA MET A 106 -25.18 0.37 13.90
C MET A 106 -25.98 -0.60 14.78
N ILE A 107 -25.53 -0.79 16.03
CA ILE A 107 -26.21 -1.67 17.02
C ILE A 107 -27.61 -1.11 17.29
N ASN A 108 -27.71 0.19 17.58
CA ASN A 108 -29.00 0.84 17.89
C ASN A 108 -29.99 0.76 16.72
N LYS A 109 -29.46 0.72 15.49
CA LYS A 109 -30.29 0.64 14.27
C LYS A 109 -30.54 -0.80 13.81
N GLY A 110 -30.14 -1.79 14.59
CA GLY A 110 -30.38 -3.21 14.26
C GLY A 110 -29.65 -3.67 13.00
N CYS A 111 -28.49 -3.08 12.69
CA CYS A 111 -27.73 -3.43 11.51
C CYS A 111 -26.84 -4.65 11.75
N THR A 112 -26.55 -5.40 10.68
CA THR A 112 -25.54 -6.45 10.68
C THR A 112 -24.27 -5.90 10.02
N LEU A 113 -23.11 -6.06 10.65
CA LEU A 113 -21.83 -5.65 10.09
C LEU A 113 -21.04 -6.89 9.68
N ILE A 114 -20.63 -6.95 8.41
CA ILE A 114 -19.68 -7.93 7.88
C ILE A 114 -18.40 -7.17 7.57
N ASP A 115 -17.43 -7.25 8.48
CA ASP A 115 -16.16 -6.53 8.29
C ASP A 115 -15.25 -7.34 7.38
N TYR A 116 -14.71 -6.71 6.34
CA TYR A 116 -13.75 -7.34 5.43
C TYR A 116 -12.51 -7.88 6.17
N GLU A 117 -12.12 -7.26 7.28
CA GLU A 117 -10.98 -7.74 8.06
C GLU A 117 -11.25 -9.09 8.73
N CYS A 118 -12.51 -9.45 8.89
CA CYS A 118 -12.94 -10.70 9.55
C CYS A 118 -13.22 -11.83 8.56
N ILE A 119 -13.11 -11.57 7.23
CA ILE A 119 -13.32 -12.61 6.22
C ILE A 119 -12.00 -13.36 6.06
N LYS A 120 -11.99 -14.63 6.51
CA LYS A 120 -10.79 -15.46 6.56
C LYS A 120 -11.07 -16.85 5.97
N ASP A 121 -10.02 -17.52 5.55
CA ASP A 121 -10.10 -18.93 5.15
C ASP A 121 -9.97 -19.86 6.38
N ASN A 122 -9.97 -21.16 6.12
CA ASN A 122 -9.89 -22.18 7.16
C ASN A 122 -8.55 -22.19 7.92
N THR A 123 -7.55 -21.45 7.44
CA THR A 123 -6.24 -21.31 8.10
C THR A 123 -6.10 -19.97 8.84
N GLU A 124 -7.21 -19.26 9.04
CA GLU A 124 -7.28 -17.94 9.67
C GLU A 124 -6.61 -16.82 8.86
N LYS A 125 -6.28 -17.07 7.59
CA LYS A 125 -5.67 -16.06 6.72
C LYS A 125 -6.76 -15.16 6.13
N ARG A 126 -6.56 -13.85 6.25
CA ARG A 126 -7.48 -12.86 5.68
C ARG A 126 -7.57 -13.00 4.17
N LEU A 127 -8.80 -12.96 3.63
CA LEU A 127 -9.06 -13.06 2.20
C LEU A 127 -9.19 -11.71 1.51
N VAL A 128 -9.62 -10.67 2.25
CA VAL A 128 -9.81 -9.34 1.68
C VAL A 128 -8.74 -8.40 2.25
N PHE A 129 -7.80 -8.00 1.39
CA PHE A 129 -6.71 -7.09 1.77
C PHE A 129 -6.07 -6.49 0.51
N PHE A 130 -5.36 -5.39 0.67
CA PHE A 130 -4.76 -4.63 -0.44
C PHE A 130 -3.23 -4.61 -0.37
N GLY A 131 -2.60 -5.62 0.23
CA GLY A 131 -1.15 -5.63 0.45
C GLY A 131 -0.35 -5.42 -0.83
N LYS A 132 -0.59 -6.23 -1.86
CA LYS A 132 0.13 -6.14 -3.12
C LYS A 132 -0.06 -4.77 -3.79
N PHE A 133 -1.30 -4.26 -3.77
CA PHE A 133 -1.64 -2.95 -4.34
C PHE A 133 -0.96 -1.79 -3.60
N ALA A 134 -0.79 -1.92 -2.29
CA ALA A 134 -0.04 -0.92 -1.51
C ALA A 134 1.43 -0.90 -1.94
N GLY A 135 2.00 -2.08 -2.21
CA GLY A 135 3.35 -2.19 -2.75
C GLY A 135 3.49 -1.51 -4.11
N TYR A 136 2.55 -1.77 -5.02
CA TYR A 136 2.52 -1.13 -6.34
C TYR A 136 2.54 0.40 -6.20
N ALA A 137 1.53 0.93 -5.51
CA ALA A 137 1.38 2.39 -5.38
C ALA A 137 2.58 3.01 -4.67
N GLY A 138 3.07 2.35 -3.62
CA GLY A 138 4.21 2.85 -2.84
C GLY A 138 5.49 2.97 -3.65
N THR A 139 5.78 2.00 -4.52
CA THR A 139 6.97 2.07 -5.36
C THR A 139 6.83 3.12 -6.46
N ILE A 140 5.66 3.21 -7.10
CA ILE A 140 5.40 4.27 -8.08
C ILE A 140 5.64 5.64 -7.44
N ASP A 141 5.06 5.85 -6.25
CA ASP A 141 5.19 7.14 -5.55
C ASP A 141 6.61 7.38 -5.03
N ALA A 142 7.36 6.32 -4.67
CA ALA A 142 8.77 6.46 -4.28
C ALA A 142 9.64 6.90 -5.46
N LEU A 143 9.41 6.33 -6.65
CA LEU A 143 10.11 6.73 -7.87
C LEU A 143 9.76 8.17 -8.24
N PHE A 144 8.48 8.53 -8.23
CA PHE A 144 8.01 9.91 -8.44
C PHE A 144 8.67 10.85 -7.43
N GLY A 145 8.68 10.48 -6.16
CA GLY A 145 9.28 11.29 -5.08
C GLY A 145 10.78 11.48 -5.26
N LEU A 146 11.50 10.44 -5.69
CA LEU A 146 12.93 10.54 -5.96
C LEU A 146 13.18 11.51 -7.13
N GLY A 147 12.39 11.41 -8.21
CA GLY A 147 12.48 12.34 -9.34
C GLY A 147 12.27 13.79 -8.92
N LYS A 148 11.24 14.04 -8.12
CA LYS A 148 10.97 15.39 -7.59
C LYS A 148 12.09 15.88 -6.68
N ARG A 149 12.67 14.99 -5.90
CA ARG A 149 13.81 15.33 -5.02
C ARG A 149 15.02 15.73 -5.82
N LEU A 150 15.38 14.97 -6.86
CA LEU A 150 16.52 15.30 -7.73
C LEU A 150 16.31 16.66 -8.39
N ASN A 151 15.11 16.94 -8.90
CA ASN A 151 14.78 18.24 -9.50
C ASN A 151 14.92 19.38 -8.47
N ALA A 152 14.45 19.17 -7.24
CA ALA A 152 14.57 20.18 -6.18
C ALA A 152 16.02 20.48 -5.80
N LEU A 153 16.92 19.52 -6.07
CA LEU A 153 18.37 19.69 -5.88
C LEU A 153 19.07 20.29 -7.11
N GLY A 154 18.32 20.58 -8.19
CA GLY A 154 18.85 21.18 -9.41
C GLY A 154 19.30 20.19 -10.48
N TYR A 155 18.94 18.92 -10.37
CA TYR A 155 19.37 17.88 -11.29
C TYR A 155 18.19 17.40 -12.15
N ASN A 156 18.23 17.68 -13.44
CA ASN A 156 17.29 17.09 -14.41
C ASN A 156 17.47 15.57 -14.40
N ASN A 157 16.37 14.85 -14.46
CA ASN A 157 16.45 13.38 -14.35
C ASN A 157 15.25 12.71 -15.00
N LEU A 158 15.42 11.48 -15.45
CA LEU A 158 14.39 10.72 -16.16
C LEU A 158 13.18 10.39 -15.28
N LEU A 159 13.38 10.24 -13.96
CA LEU A 159 12.29 9.90 -13.05
C LEU A 159 11.25 11.02 -12.92
N GLU A 160 11.55 12.24 -13.35
CA GLU A 160 10.58 13.36 -13.31
C GLU A 160 9.35 13.11 -14.18
N HIS A 161 9.46 12.22 -15.16
CA HIS A 161 8.36 11.85 -16.06
C HIS A 161 7.42 10.81 -15.44
N ILE A 162 7.79 10.19 -14.33
CA ILE A 162 6.91 9.29 -13.59
C ILE A 162 5.87 10.14 -12.86
N LYS A 163 4.59 9.76 -13.00
CA LYS A 163 3.47 10.44 -12.31
C LYS A 163 3.21 9.74 -10.97
N PRO A 164 2.57 10.43 -10.01
CA PRO A 164 2.14 9.73 -8.80
C PRO A 164 1.10 8.65 -9.16
N ALA A 165 1.04 7.58 -8.34
CA ALA A 165 0.25 6.39 -8.65
C ALA A 165 -1.20 6.69 -9.05
N TYR A 166 -1.85 7.62 -8.33
CA TYR A 166 -3.26 7.95 -8.56
C TYR A 166 -3.55 8.65 -9.90
N LYS A 167 -2.51 9.06 -10.63
CA LYS A 167 -2.65 9.74 -11.93
C LYS A 167 -2.61 8.76 -13.12
N TYR A 168 -2.32 7.49 -12.87
CA TYR A 168 -2.38 6.48 -13.92
C TYR A 168 -3.79 5.90 -13.99
N HIS A 169 -4.23 5.55 -15.19
CA HIS A 169 -5.55 4.96 -15.41
C HIS A 169 -5.67 3.61 -14.69
N ASP A 170 -4.59 2.81 -14.79
CA ASP A 170 -4.53 1.49 -14.17
C ASP A 170 -3.06 1.08 -13.97
N LEU A 171 -2.85 -0.11 -13.41
CA LEU A 171 -1.51 -0.62 -13.13
C LEU A 171 -0.70 -0.88 -14.39
N THR A 172 -1.34 -1.33 -15.47
CA THR A 172 -0.66 -1.59 -16.74
C THR A 172 -0.06 -0.29 -17.29
N ALA A 173 -0.87 0.77 -17.35
CA ALA A 173 -0.41 2.08 -17.80
C ALA A 173 0.76 2.62 -16.96
N ALA A 174 0.76 2.34 -15.65
CA ALA A 174 1.86 2.74 -14.78
C ALA A 174 3.13 1.93 -15.08
N LYS A 175 3.01 0.62 -15.24
CA LYS A 175 4.14 -0.27 -15.55
C LYS A 175 4.75 0.06 -16.92
N ASP A 176 3.91 0.31 -17.92
CA ASP A 176 4.39 0.67 -19.26
C ASP A 176 5.20 1.98 -19.21
N ALA A 177 4.69 2.99 -18.50
CA ALA A 177 5.39 4.26 -18.36
C ALA A 177 6.74 4.08 -17.66
N ILE A 178 6.78 3.25 -16.60
CA ILE A 178 8.02 2.98 -15.85
C ILE A 178 9.01 2.17 -16.70
N SER A 179 8.52 1.22 -17.50
CA SER A 179 9.37 0.43 -18.40
C SER A 179 10.05 1.33 -19.44
N ILE A 180 9.33 2.28 -20.02
CA ILE A 180 9.90 3.25 -20.96
C ILE A 180 11.03 4.03 -20.29
N ILE A 181 10.79 4.53 -19.08
CA ILE A 181 11.81 5.26 -18.32
C ILE A 181 13.00 4.33 -18.01
N GLY A 182 12.72 3.06 -17.71
CA GLY A 182 13.77 2.06 -17.49
C GLY A 182 14.71 1.90 -18.70
N ASP A 183 14.15 1.86 -19.89
CA ASP A 183 14.96 1.78 -21.12
C ASP A 183 15.78 3.04 -21.33
N GLU A 184 15.22 4.21 -21.01
CA GLU A 184 15.98 5.46 -21.08
C GLU A 184 17.12 5.49 -20.06
N ILE A 185 16.91 4.95 -18.84
CA ILE A 185 17.96 4.87 -17.82
C ILE A 185 19.15 3.99 -18.30
N LYS A 186 18.86 2.87 -18.98
CA LYS A 186 19.93 2.01 -19.56
C LYS A 186 20.81 2.78 -20.53
N ASN A 187 20.22 3.70 -21.29
CA ASN A 187 20.95 4.44 -22.34
C ASN A 187 21.62 5.69 -21.80
N ILE A 188 20.90 6.51 -21.05
CA ILE A 188 21.34 7.85 -20.62
C ILE A 188 21.92 7.83 -19.21
N GLY A 189 21.27 7.12 -18.28
CA GLY A 189 21.62 7.09 -16.85
C GLY A 189 20.87 8.13 -16.03
N LEU A 190 20.92 8.00 -14.74
CA LEU A 190 20.46 8.98 -13.75
C LEU A 190 21.62 9.89 -13.36
N PRO A 191 21.39 11.03 -12.68
CA PRO A 191 22.50 11.93 -12.27
C PRO A 191 23.59 11.18 -11.51
N ILE A 192 24.79 11.22 -12.05
CA ILE A 192 25.95 10.45 -11.54
C ILE A 192 26.34 10.82 -10.11
N GLU A 193 26.02 12.06 -9.71
CA GLU A 193 26.36 12.60 -8.39
C GLU A 193 25.69 11.84 -7.24
N PHE A 194 24.64 11.08 -7.53
CA PHE A 194 23.89 10.32 -6.54
C PHE A 194 24.06 8.80 -6.71
N ALA A 195 24.89 8.39 -7.65
CA ALA A 195 25.16 6.96 -7.85
C ALA A 195 25.93 6.38 -6.65
N PRO A 196 25.75 5.10 -6.35
CA PRO A 196 24.79 4.17 -6.95
C PRO A 196 23.38 4.35 -6.40
N TYR A 197 22.36 4.11 -7.21
CA TYR A 197 20.95 4.19 -6.81
C TYR A 197 20.52 2.86 -6.19
N VAL A 198 20.46 2.80 -4.87
CA VAL A 198 20.19 1.57 -4.12
C VAL A 198 18.79 1.64 -3.48
N PHE A 199 17.93 0.70 -3.86
CA PHE A 199 16.57 0.57 -3.32
C PHE A 199 16.51 -0.60 -2.35
N GLY A 200 16.26 -0.31 -1.08
CA GLY A 200 16.12 -1.30 -0.02
C GLY A 200 14.65 -1.64 0.22
N PHE A 201 14.30 -2.92 0.05
CA PHE A 201 12.96 -3.44 0.32
C PHE A 201 13.02 -4.20 1.63
N THR A 202 12.26 -3.76 2.65
CA THR A 202 12.23 -4.47 3.92
C THR A 202 11.07 -5.47 3.90
N GLY A 203 11.37 -6.73 4.23
CA GLY A 203 10.40 -7.82 4.22
C GLY A 203 10.19 -8.41 2.83
N TYR A 204 9.49 -9.54 2.80
CA TYR A 204 9.28 -10.36 1.60
C TYR A 204 7.82 -10.84 1.48
N GLY A 205 6.90 -10.14 2.15
CA GLY A 205 5.47 -10.42 2.10
C GLY A 205 4.78 -9.77 0.90
N ASN A 206 3.45 -9.80 0.88
CA ASN A 206 2.65 -9.32 -0.24
C ASN A 206 2.93 -7.87 -0.64
N VAL A 207 3.19 -7.00 0.34
CA VAL A 207 3.51 -5.59 0.07
C VAL A 207 4.84 -5.47 -0.66
N SER A 208 5.88 -6.12 -0.12
CA SER A 208 7.21 -6.11 -0.71
C SER A 208 7.19 -6.72 -2.11
N ASN A 209 6.45 -7.83 -2.30
CA ASN A 209 6.34 -8.48 -3.62
C ASN A 209 5.69 -7.54 -4.65
N GLY A 210 4.62 -6.84 -4.25
CA GLY A 210 4.02 -5.82 -5.14
C GLY A 210 4.98 -4.69 -5.45
N ALA A 211 5.68 -4.20 -4.43
CA ALA A 211 6.67 -3.14 -4.60
C ALA A 211 7.78 -3.54 -5.59
N GLN A 212 8.30 -4.75 -5.44
CA GLN A 212 9.33 -5.29 -6.33
C GLN A 212 8.83 -5.48 -7.76
N GLU A 213 7.58 -5.93 -7.93
CA GLU A 213 6.98 -6.14 -9.27
C GLU A 213 6.95 -4.86 -10.10
N VAL A 214 6.78 -3.71 -9.48
CA VAL A 214 6.87 -2.41 -10.17
C VAL A 214 8.33 -2.01 -10.39
N PHE A 215 9.17 -2.19 -9.38
CA PHE A 215 10.59 -1.87 -9.47
C PHE A 215 11.28 -2.65 -10.58
N ASP A 216 10.89 -3.90 -10.77
CA ASP A 216 11.50 -4.81 -11.76
C ASP A 216 11.23 -4.39 -13.22
N MET A 217 10.43 -3.34 -13.45
CA MET A 217 10.31 -2.69 -14.76
C MET A 217 11.53 -1.82 -15.09
N LEU A 218 12.37 -1.51 -14.11
CA LEU A 218 13.59 -0.71 -14.28
C LEU A 218 14.81 -1.62 -14.49
N PRO A 219 15.89 -1.12 -15.07
CA PRO A 219 17.14 -1.89 -15.15
C PRO A 219 17.73 -2.03 -13.75
N PHE A 220 17.88 -3.26 -13.26
CA PHE A 220 18.37 -3.47 -11.91
C PHE A 220 19.32 -4.66 -11.80
N GLU A 221 20.11 -4.64 -10.72
CA GLU A 221 20.89 -5.78 -10.25
C GLU A 221 20.49 -6.03 -8.80
N GLU A 222 20.12 -7.28 -8.48
CA GLU A 222 19.83 -7.65 -7.09
C GLU A 222 21.13 -7.99 -6.36
N VAL A 223 21.31 -7.42 -5.18
CA VAL A 223 22.53 -7.59 -4.37
C VAL A 223 22.18 -7.96 -2.95
N LEU A 224 23.08 -8.63 -2.26
CA LEU A 224 22.89 -8.98 -0.86
C LEU A 224 23.22 -7.78 0.05
N PRO A 225 22.60 -7.69 1.23
CA PRO A 225 22.92 -6.60 2.17
C PRO A 225 24.41 -6.48 2.51
N GLU A 226 25.11 -7.61 2.55
CA GLU A 226 26.54 -7.68 2.85
C GLU A 226 27.42 -7.03 1.76
N ASP A 227 26.92 -6.99 0.52
CA ASP A 227 27.67 -6.48 -0.63
C ASP A 227 27.50 -4.96 -0.83
N LEU A 228 26.62 -4.32 -0.08
CA LEU A 228 26.30 -2.89 -0.26
C LEU A 228 27.52 -1.97 -0.18
N LYS A 229 28.52 -2.34 0.61
CA LYS A 229 29.76 -1.57 0.79
C LYS A 229 30.69 -1.66 -0.42
N ASN A 230 30.47 -2.64 -1.30
CA ASN A 230 31.37 -2.94 -2.43
C ASN A 230 30.79 -2.50 -3.78
N LEU A 231 29.66 -1.79 -3.80
CA LEU A 231 28.99 -1.40 -5.05
C LEU A 231 29.83 -0.40 -5.86
N ASN A 232 29.68 -0.47 -7.18
CA ASN A 232 30.33 0.49 -8.08
C ASN A 232 29.71 1.88 -7.89
N MET A 233 30.47 2.80 -7.33
CA MET A 233 30.03 4.16 -7.02
C MET A 233 29.77 5.02 -8.29
N ASN A 234 30.17 4.54 -9.47
CA ASN A 234 29.96 5.26 -10.74
C ASN A 234 28.88 4.62 -11.61
N GLU A 235 28.09 3.67 -11.04
CA GLU A 235 27.04 3.01 -11.81
C GLU A 235 25.74 3.82 -11.73
N ASN A 236 25.34 4.42 -12.84
CA ASN A 236 24.12 5.24 -12.92
C ASN A 236 23.12 4.79 -14.00
N LYS A 237 23.44 3.72 -14.75
CA LYS A 237 22.58 3.19 -15.83
C LYS A 237 21.75 1.99 -15.40
N LYS A 238 21.93 1.55 -14.16
CA LYS A 238 21.07 0.56 -13.51
C LYS A 238 20.93 0.94 -12.04
N LEU A 239 19.93 0.35 -11.40
CA LEU A 239 19.67 0.53 -9.99
C LEU A 239 20.04 -0.76 -9.26
N TYR A 240 20.33 -0.66 -7.97
CA TYR A 240 20.56 -1.85 -7.16
C TYR A 240 19.32 -2.13 -6.31
N LYS A 241 18.92 -3.39 -6.29
CA LYS A 241 17.80 -3.88 -5.48
C LYS A 241 18.35 -4.72 -4.33
N VAL A 242 17.97 -4.42 -3.09
CA VAL A 242 18.39 -5.21 -1.93
C VAL A 242 17.16 -5.53 -1.07
N ILE A 243 17.01 -6.81 -0.70
CA ILE A 243 15.88 -7.27 0.12
C ILE A 243 16.39 -7.55 1.53
N PHE A 244 15.81 -6.87 2.51
CA PHE A 244 16.18 -7.02 3.91
C PHE A 244 15.20 -7.94 4.61
N ARG A 245 15.73 -8.98 5.22
CA ARG A 245 14.99 -9.89 6.10
C ARG A 245 15.19 -9.47 7.55
N GLU A 246 14.53 -10.16 8.46
CA GLU A 246 14.53 -9.81 9.88
C GLU A 246 15.95 -9.74 10.46
N GLU A 247 16.82 -10.70 10.11
CA GLU A 247 18.21 -10.77 10.58
C GLU A 247 19.07 -9.57 10.12
N HIS A 248 18.61 -8.84 9.11
CA HIS A 248 19.28 -7.61 8.68
C HIS A 248 18.72 -6.38 9.42
N MET A 249 17.52 -6.51 9.99
CA MET A 249 16.84 -5.39 10.63
C MET A 249 17.11 -5.33 12.12
N VAL A 250 17.30 -6.51 12.75
CA VAL A 250 17.56 -6.61 14.20
C VAL A 250 18.68 -7.62 14.46
N LYS A 251 19.25 -7.56 15.68
CA LYS A 251 20.21 -8.54 16.18
C LYS A 251 19.91 -8.81 17.66
N PRO A 252 20.30 -9.97 18.18
CA PRO A 252 20.14 -10.24 19.62
C PRO A 252 20.80 -9.17 20.47
N SER A 253 20.20 -8.84 21.59
CA SER A 253 20.77 -7.87 22.56
C SER A 253 22.03 -8.41 23.22
N HIS A 254 22.16 -9.74 23.31
CA HIS A 254 23.34 -10.42 23.86
C HIS A 254 24.20 -10.94 22.70
N PRO A 255 25.43 -10.44 22.54
CA PRO A 255 26.26 -10.78 21.37
C PRO A 255 26.57 -12.27 21.19
N GLU A 256 26.54 -13.06 22.26
CA GLU A 256 26.78 -14.49 22.22
C GLU A 256 25.62 -15.30 21.61
N ASN A 257 24.47 -14.68 21.45
CA ASN A 257 23.29 -15.34 20.88
C ASN A 257 23.26 -15.17 19.35
N SER A 258 22.74 -16.19 18.66
CA SER A 258 22.48 -16.09 17.21
C SER A 258 21.05 -15.61 16.99
N PHE A 259 20.80 -15.02 15.82
CA PHE A 259 19.45 -14.61 15.43
C PHE A 259 18.56 -15.84 15.20
N GLU A 260 17.36 -15.81 15.75
CA GLU A 260 16.36 -16.88 15.59
C GLU A 260 15.00 -16.26 15.29
N LEU A 261 14.45 -16.55 14.12
CA LEU A 261 13.25 -15.88 13.59
C LEU A 261 12.02 -16.07 14.50
N PHE A 262 11.76 -17.31 14.93
CA PHE A 262 10.58 -17.58 15.77
C PHE A 262 10.73 -16.99 17.17
N ASP A 263 11.95 -16.97 17.71
CA ASP A 263 12.22 -16.31 18.99
C ASP A 263 11.99 -14.80 18.86
N TYR A 264 12.44 -14.21 17.73
CA TYR A 264 12.21 -12.79 17.49
C TYR A 264 10.73 -12.43 17.44
N PHE A 265 9.91 -13.25 16.76
CA PHE A 265 8.47 -12.98 16.69
C PHE A 265 7.79 -13.10 18.04
N LYS A 266 8.25 -14.05 18.87
CA LYS A 266 7.67 -14.33 20.18
C LYS A 266 8.21 -13.39 21.27
N HIS A 267 9.48 -13.02 21.16
CA HIS A 267 10.24 -12.28 22.17
C HIS A 267 11.03 -11.12 21.54
N PRO A 268 10.35 -10.16 20.86
CA PRO A 268 11.07 -9.06 20.21
C PRO A 268 11.89 -8.19 21.17
N GLU A 269 11.55 -8.21 22.47
CA GLU A 269 12.28 -7.48 23.52
C GLU A 269 13.73 -7.98 23.73
N LYS A 270 14.06 -9.18 23.23
CA LYS A 270 15.42 -9.73 23.28
C LYS A 270 16.32 -9.20 22.16
N TYR A 271 15.78 -8.38 21.26
CA TYR A 271 16.47 -7.94 20.05
C TYR A 271 16.57 -6.42 19.99
N VAL A 272 17.65 -5.94 19.43
CA VAL A 272 17.92 -4.51 19.24
C VAL A 272 18.02 -4.17 17.74
N PRO A 273 17.72 -2.91 17.35
CA PRO A 273 17.79 -2.55 15.95
C PRO A 273 19.23 -2.57 15.43
N ARG A 274 19.40 -3.04 14.18
CA ARG A 274 20.69 -2.95 13.49
C ARG A 274 20.58 -2.36 12.09
N PHE A 275 19.36 -2.11 11.61
CA PHE A 275 19.12 -1.64 10.24
C PHE A 275 19.88 -0.36 9.89
N THR A 276 20.16 0.46 10.90
CA THR A 276 20.94 1.69 10.70
C THR A 276 22.35 1.45 10.14
N GLU A 277 22.87 0.21 10.24
CA GLU A 277 24.16 -0.15 9.65
C GLU A 277 24.12 -0.08 8.12
N PHE A 278 22.95 -0.29 7.51
CA PHE A 278 22.75 -0.29 6.06
C PHE A 278 22.31 1.08 5.49
N ILE A 279 21.77 1.96 6.34
CA ILE A 279 21.21 3.25 5.92
C ILE A 279 22.19 4.08 5.06
N PRO A 280 23.50 4.14 5.39
CA PRO A 280 24.41 4.94 4.59
C PRO A 280 24.54 4.52 3.12
N TYR A 281 24.15 3.31 2.78
CA TYR A 281 24.26 2.77 1.42
C TYR A 281 22.98 2.89 0.60
N LEU A 282 21.83 3.26 1.25
CA LEU A 282 20.52 3.21 0.59
C LEU A 282 20.10 4.58 0.07
N SER A 283 19.64 4.64 -1.18
CA SER A 283 19.04 5.84 -1.76
C SER A 283 17.55 5.92 -1.38
N VAL A 284 16.83 4.81 -1.44
CA VAL A 284 15.39 4.72 -1.16
C VAL A 284 15.11 3.50 -0.28
N ILE A 285 14.20 3.64 0.67
CA ILE A 285 13.71 2.52 1.48
C ILE A 285 12.21 2.33 1.21
N ILE A 286 11.84 1.16 0.74
CA ILE A 286 10.44 0.73 0.62
C ILE A 286 10.15 -0.14 1.85
N ASN A 287 9.56 0.47 2.87
CA ASN A 287 9.33 -0.22 4.14
C ASN A 287 8.02 -1.01 4.08
N ALA A 288 8.13 -2.34 3.98
CA ALA A 288 7.00 -3.25 3.78
C ALA A 288 6.86 -4.29 4.90
N VAL A 289 7.49 -4.05 6.06
CA VAL A 289 7.35 -4.98 7.20
C VAL A 289 6.20 -4.57 8.12
N TYR A 290 5.60 -5.55 8.74
CA TYR A 290 4.65 -5.31 9.84
C TYR A 290 5.40 -4.70 11.04
N TRP A 291 4.77 -3.74 11.70
CA TRP A 291 5.35 -3.12 12.89
C TRP A 291 4.26 -2.81 13.92
N ASP A 292 4.54 -3.10 15.19
CA ASP A 292 3.80 -2.58 16.34
C ASP A 292 4.79 -2.20 17.44
N ASP A 293 4.30 -1.68 18.56
CA ASP A 293 5.16 -1.10 19.60
C ASP A 293 6.09 -2.09 20.29
N ARG A 294 5.90 -3.40 20.08
CA ARG A 294 6.78 -4.43 20.64
C ARG A 294 8.09 -4.56 19.86
N TYR A 295 8.08 -4.14 18.56
CA TYR A 295 9.23 -4.35 17.67
C TYR A 295 10.11 -3.11 17.59
N PRO A 296 11.43 -3.28 17.49
CA PRO A 296 12.33 -2.14 17.28
C PRO A 296 11.99 -1.37 15.99
N ARG A 297 12.13 -0.06 16.02
CA ARG A 297 11.94 0.77 14.83
C ARG A 297 13.16 0.64 13.91
N LEU A 298 12.93 0.47 12.61
CA LEU A 298 14.02 0.43 11.62
C LEU A 298 14.79 1.74 11.61
N LEU A 299 14.07 2.86 11.75
CA LEU A 299 14.64 4.19 11.66
C LEU A 299 13.96 5.08 12.67
N SER A 300 14.71 5.50 13.70
CA SER A 300 14.18 6.34 14.76
C SER A 300 14.37 7.83 14.41
N ILE A 301 13.54 8.67 15.03
CA ILE A 301 13.67 10.13 14.93
C ILE A 301 15.04 10.58 15.45
N ASP A 302 15.52 9.95 16.52
CA ASP A 302 16.81 10.30 17.10
C ASP A 302 17.97 10.01 16.15
N TYR A 303 17.93 8.87 15.46
CA TYR A 303 18.92 8.57 14.43
C TYR A 303 18.94 9.66 13.35
N LEU A 304 17.76 10.08 12.89
CA LEU A 304 17.65 11.13 11.85
C LEU A 304 18.21 12.46 12.34
N LYS A 305 17.93 12.83 13.60
CA LYS A 305 18.46 14.07 14.20
C LYS A 305 19.98 14.05 14.32
N GLN A 306 20.54 12.89 14.67
CA GLN A 306 21.99 12.73 14.81
C GLN A 306 22.70 12.64 13.46
N ASN A 307 21.98 12.28 12.39
CA ASN A 307 22.56 12.07 11.05
C ASN A 307 21.83 12.89 9.98
N PRO A 308 21.73 14.24 10.15
CA PRO A 308 20.92 15.06 9.25
C PRO A 308 21.39 15.05 7.80
N LYS A 309 22.69 14.89 7.54
CA LYS A 309 23.24 14.85 6.17
C LYS A 309 22.80 13.59 5.40
N GLN A 310 22.63 12.54 6.11
CA GLN A 310 22.13 11.31 5.47
C GLN A 310 20.68 11.42 4.97
N UNK A 311 20.05 12.15 5.58
CA UNK A 311 18.69 12.31 5.23
C UNK A 311 18.47 13.38 4.19
N UNK A 312 19.54 14.15 4.07
CA UNK A 312 19.48 15.20 3.12
C UNK A 312 19.86 14.81 1.72
N UNK A 313 20.61 13.87 1.66
CA UNK A 313 21.10 13.41 0.40
C UNK A 313 20.36 12.20 -0.08
N ARG A 314 19.60 11.56 0.80
CA ARG A 314 18.98 10.28 0.37
C ARG A 314 17.48 10.30 0.62
N PHE A 315 16.68 9.76 -0.30
CA PHE A 315 15.22 9.77 -0.24
C PHE A 315 14.73 8.54 0.54
N ARG A 316 13.73 8.74 1.44
CA ARG A 316 13.14 7.63 2.21
C ARG A 316 11.61 7.69 2.13
N TYR A 317 11.03 6.65 1.58
CA TYR A 317 9.58 6.50 1.47
C TYR A 317 9.12 5.36 2.38
N GLN A 318 8.22 5.69 3.29
CA GLN A 318 7.67 4.68 4.21
C GLN A 318 6.19 4.49 3.91
N LEU A 319 5.82 3.28 3.55
CA LEU A 319 4.43 2.91 3.39
C LEU A 319 3.82 2.67 4.77
N ARG A 320 2.72 3.34 5.07
CA ARG A 320 1.95 3.10 6.29
C ARG A 320 0.60 2.49 5.91
N TYR A 321 0.22 1.43 6.59
CA TYR A 321 -1.07 0.79 6.50
C TYR A 321 -2.03 1.34 7.53
#